data_ac7e19b90ca8a671b69a73ddece560fa
#
_entry.id   ac7e19b90ca8a671b69a73ddece560fa
#
_cell.length_a   1.000
_cell.length_b   1.000
_cell.length_c   1.000
_cell.angle_alpha   90.00
_cell.angle_beta   90.00
_cell.angle_gamma   90.00
#
_symmetry.space_group_name_H-M   'P 1'
#
loop_
_entity.id
_entity.type
_entity.pdbx_description
1 polymer ?
#
loop_
_entity_poly.entity_id
_entity_poly.type
_entity_poly.pdbx_seq_one_letter_code
_entity_poly.pdbx_strand_id
1 'polypeptide(L)'
;SAMWKKVDETIYQLIEKGVTRFLFGEYSELGNLCFFTVGIYKRTHPEIKRIKFNVDYNEKDNTLRRSTEKYDKSIALKLMGNSEKSVNLRRYMALITESENCIFFFDDKPNSDTKAAYNYAVQKKKKYYII
;
A
#
# COMPACT_ATOMS: atom_id res chain seq x y z
N SER A 1 -14.72 -9.50 10.37
CA SER A 1 -15.29 -8.20 9.99
C SER A 1 -15.59 -8.15 8.51
N ALA A 2 -16.49 -7.27 8.12
CA ALA A 2 -16.85 -7.09 6.71
C ALA A 2 -15.66 -6.58 5.88
N MET A 3 -14.82 -5.73 6.47
CA MET A 3 -13.61 -5.22 5.82
C MET A 3 -12.64 -6.36 5.53
N TRP A 4 -12.40 -7.22 6.49
CA TRP A 4 -11.49 -8.36 6.30
C TRP A 4 -11.93 -9.26 5.16
N LYS A 5 -13.22 -9.56 5.09
CA LYS A 5 -13.77 -10.41 4.03
C LYS A 5 -13.55 -9.82 2.64
N LYS A 6 -13.80 -8.52 2.48
CA LYS A 6 -13.57 -7.82 1.21
C LYS A 6 -12.09 -7.78 0.84
N VAL A 7 -11.22 -7.55 1.82
CA VAL A 7 -9.77 -7.57 1.61
C VAL A 7 -9.34 -8.95 1.11
N ASP A 8 -9.80 -10.00 1.80
CA ASP A 8 -9.46 -11.37 1.42
C ASP A 8 -9.90 -11.71 -0.01
N GLU A 9 -11.15 -11.40 -0.33
CA GLU A 9 -11.68 -11.64 -1.68
C GLU A 9 -10.90 -10.89 -2.74
N THR A 10 -10.57 -9.63 -2.49
CA THR A 10 -9.83 -8.78 -3.42
C THR A 10 -8.42 -9.32 -3.65
N ILE A 11 -7.71 -9.64 -2.59
CA ILE A 11 -6.34 -10.16 -2.68
C ILE A 11 -6.33 -11.52 -3.38
N TYR A 12 -7.28 -12.38 -3.05
CA TYR A 12 -7.41 -13.67 -3.72
C TYR A 12 -7.59 -13.50 -5.23
N GLN A 13 -8.47 -12.60 -5.66
CA GLN A 13 -8.69 -12.32 -7.07
C GLN A 13 -7.42 -11.82 -7.76
N LEU A 14 -6.67 -10.95 -7.10
CA LEU A 14 -5.42 -10.42 -7.65
C LEU A 14 -4.38 -11.54 -7.82
N ILE A 15 -4.25 -12.40 -6.83
CA ILE A 15 -3.32 -13.55 -6.90
C ILE A 15 -3.73 -14.48 -8.03
N GLU A 16 -5.01 -14.77 -8.19
CA GLU A 16 -5.52 -15.62 -9.29
C GLU A 16 -5.24 -14.99 -10.67
N LYS A 17 -5.15 -13.66 -10.75
CA LYS A 17 -4.78 -12.95 -11.97
C LYS A 17 -3.26 -12.88 -12.20
N GLY A 18 -2.47 -13.46 -11.31
CA GLY A 18 -1.02 -13.53 -11.44
C GLY A 18 -0.25 -12.38 -10.77
N VAL A 19 -0.90 -11.60 -9.90
CA VAL A 19 -0.20 -10.56 -9.15
C VAL A 19 0.73 -11.21 -8.13
N THR A 20 2.00 -10.83 -8.14
CA THR A 20 3.02 -11.38 -7.25
C THR A 20 3.69 -10.33 -6.37
N ARG A 21 3.56 -9.05 -6.69
CA ARG A 21 4.19 -7.95 -5.94
C ARG A 21 3.11 -7.10 -5.31
N PHE A 22 3.18 -6.95 -4.00
CA PHE A 22 2.27 -6.11 -3.23
C PHE A 22 3.06 -5.01 -2.55
N LEU A 23 2.73 -3.76 -2.87
CA LEU A 23 3.45 -2.58 -2.42
C LEU A 23 2.70 -1.92 -1.27
N PHE A 24 3.43 -1.57 -0.21
CA PHE A 24 2.88 -0.99 1.01
C PHE A 24 3.55 0.34 1.32
N GLY A 25 2.75 1.30 1.71
CA GLY A 25 3.22 2.60 2.14
C GLY A 25 3.24 2.73 3.65
N GLU A 26 2.75 3.87 4.14
CA GLU A 26 2.65 4.12 5.57
C GLU A 26 1.63 3.20 6.23
N TYR A 27 1.79 3.01 7.55
CA TYR A 27 0.86 2.20 8.33
C TYR A 27 -0.57 2.72 8.21
N SER A 28 -1.49 1.81 7.95
CA SER A 28 -2.93 2.07 7.98
C SER A 28 -3.63 0.77 8.35
N GLU A 29 -4.87 0.87 8.80
CA GLU A 29 -5.67 -0.32 9.11
C GLU A 29 -5.84 -1.20 7.88
N LEU A 30 -6.18 -0.60 6.74
CA LEU A 30 -6.29 -1.32 5.47
C LEU A 30 -4.96 -1.97 5.08
N GLY A 31 -3.87 -1.20 5.12
CA GLY A 31 -2.54 -1.70 4.78
C GLY A 31 -2.14 -2.88 5.66
N ASN A 32 -2.45 -2.80 6.94
CA ASN A 32 -2.14 -3.88 7.88
C ASN A 32 -2.93 -5.15 7.57
N LEU A 33 -4.23 -5.02 7.29
CA LEU A 33 -5.07 -6.16 6.88
C LEU A 33 -4.57 -6.79 5.59
N CYS A 34 -4.22 -5.97 4.61
CA CYS A 34 -3.66 -6.46 3.34
C CYS A 34 -2.34 -7.18 3.57
N PHE A 35 -1.48 -6.63 4.42
CA PHE A 35 -0.18 -7.22 4.73
C PHE A 35 -0.33 -8.63 5.30
N PHE A 36 -1.20 -8.79 6.29
CA PHE A 36 -1.43 -10.10 6.90
C PHE A 36 -2.10 -11.07 5.93
N THR A 37 -3.07 -10.60 5.17
CA THR A 37 -3.79 -11.45 4.21
C THR A 37 -2.84 -11.95 3.12
N VAL A 38 -2.03 -11.07 2.55
CA VAL A 38 -1.01 -11.47 1.57
C VAL A 38 -0.03 -12.46 2.19
N GLY A 39 0.34 -12.26 3.46
CA GLY A 39 1.22 -13.18 4.17
C GLY A 39 0.66 -14.58 4.29
N ILE A 40 -0.65 -14.72 4.47
CA ILE A 40 -1.32 -16.02 4.51
C ILE A 40 -1.21 -16.72 3.15
N TYR A 41 -1.52 -16.01 2.07
CA TYR A 41 -1.44 -16.58 0.73
C TYR A 41 -0.01 -16.88 0.30
N LYS A 42 0.97 -16.13 0.80
CA LYS A 42 2.39 -16.38 0.51
C LYS A 42 2.83 -17.77 0.93
N ARG A 43 2.19 -18.37 1.92
CA ARG A 43 2.52 -19.74 2.38
C ARG A 43 2.35 -20.77 1.28
N THR A 44 1.34 -20.58 0.42
CA THR A 44 1.05 -21.48 -0.70
C THR A 44 1.49 -20.90 -2.04
N HIS A 45 1.88 -19.62 -2.07
CA HIS A 45 2.36 -18.91 -3.26
C HIS A 45 3.68 -18.22 -2.91
N PRO A 46 4.80 -18.99 -2.81
CA PRO A 46 6.08 -18.43 -2.32
C PRO A 46 6.70 -17.36 -3.23
N GLU A 47 6.24 -17.24 -4.46
CA GLU A 47 6.68 -16.20 -5.39
C GLU A 47 6.18 -14.81 -5.01
N ILE A 48 5.19 -14.70 -4.12
CA ILE A 48 4.63 -13.42 -3.69
C ILE A 48 5.65 -12.65 -2.87
N LYS A 49 5.78 -11.35 -3.15
CA LYS A 49 6.66 -10.42 -2.43
C LYS A 49 5.85 -9.29 -1.84
N ARG A 50 6.10 -9.00 -0.57
CA ARG A 50 5.58 -7.83 0.14
C ARG A 50 6.69 -6.81 0.23
N ILE A 51 6.50 -5.64 -0.39
CA ILE A 51 7.52 -4.63 -0.58
C ILE A 51 7.09 -3.34 0.12
N LYS A 52 7.96 -2.79 0.96
CA LYS A 52 7.71 -1.54 1.69
C LYS A 52 8.34 -0.38 0.96
N PHE A 53 7.57 0.69 0.75
CA PHE A 53 8.07 1.97 0.32
C PHE A 53 8.25 2.86 1.56
N ASN A 54 9.49 3.15 1.90
CA ASN A 54 9.83 4.03 3.02
C ASN A 54 10.15 5.42 2.51
N VAL A 55 9.71 6.41 3.27
CA VAL A 55 10.10 7.80 3.03
C VAL A 55 11.30 8.11 3.92
N ASP A 56 12.40 8.49 3.30
CA ASP A 56 13.61 8.90 3.99
C ASP A 56 13.49 10.37 4.41
N TYR A 57 12.61 10.61 5.36
CA TYR A 57 12.35 11.96 5.80
C TYR A 57 12.59 12.14 7.31
N ASN A 58 12.69 11.04 8.04
CA ASN A 58 13.00 11.07 9.47
C ASN A 58 13.90 9.88 9.86
N GLU A 59 15.21 10.09 9.77
CA GLU A 59 16.22 9.07 10.07
C GLU A 59 16.17 8.54 11.50
N LYS A 60 15.43 9.20 12.39
CA LYS A 60 15.38 8.86 13.81
C LYS A 60 14.20 7.97 14.18
N ASP A 61 13.35 7.60 13.23
CA ASP A 61 12.18 6.80 13.52
C ASP A 61 12.50 5.30 13.50
N ASN A 62 12.85 4.77 14.67
CA ASN A 62 13.12 3.35 14.85
C ASN A 62 11.91 2.44 14.59
N THR A 63 10.70 2.99 14.54
CA THR A 63 9.50 2.19 14.24
C THR A 63 9.48 1.75 12.78
N LEU A 64 10.04 2.55 11.87
CA LEU A 64 10.18 2.19 10.47
C LEU A 64 11.09 0.98 10.30
N ARG A 65 12.17 0.87 11.06
CA ARG A 65 13.08 -0.28 11.01
C ARG A 65 12.38 -1.57 11.41
N ARG A 66 11.55 -1.55 12.46
CA ARG A 66 10.81 -2.73 12.92
C ARG A 66 9.80 -3.21 11.88
N SER A 67 9.13 -2.29 11.19
CA SER A 67 8.18 -2.66 10.15
C SER A 67 8.85 -3.21 8.90
N THR A 68 10.07 -2.76 8.57
CA THR A 68 10.79 -3.22 7.37
C THR A 68 11.30 -4.65 7.48
N GLU A 69 11.58 -5.13 8.69
CA GLU A 69 12.05 -6.50 8.92
C GLU A 69 11.04 -7.56 8.48
N LYS A 70 9.75 -7.21 8.44
CA LYS A 70 8.68 -8.13 8.07
C LYS A 70 8.43 -8.20 6.57
N TYR A 71 9.03 -7.32 5.80
CA TYR A 71 8.85 -7.25 4.36
C TYR A 71 9.98 -7.97 3.63
N ASP A 72 9.69 -8.45 2.42
CA ASP A 72 10.70 -9.11 1.60
C ASP A 72 11.73 -8.10 1.06
N LYS A 73 11.30 -6.85 0.87
CA LYS A 73 12.15 -5.79 0.36
C LYS A 73 11.65 -4.44 0.84
N SER A 74 12.57 -3.50 1.05
CA SER A 74 12.25 -2.10 1.32
C SER A 74 12.88 -1.22 0.25
N ILE A 75 12.10 -0.24 -0.24
CA ILE A 75 12.57 0.73 -1.21
C ILE A 75 12.49 2.11 -0.53
N ALA A 76 13.63 2.79 -0.44
CA ALA A 76 13.68 4.14 0.10
C ALA A 76 13.34 5.15 -0.99
N LEU A 77 12.38 6.01 -0.70
CA LEU A 77 11.99 7.10 -1.60
C LEU A 77 12.54 8.41 -1.07
N LYS A 78 13.31 9.11 -1.90
CA LYS A 78 13.74 10.47 -1.59
C LYS A 78 12.64 11.42 -2.06
N LEU A 79 11.77 11.79 -1.14
CA LEU A 79 10.66 12.69 -1.45
C LEU A 79 10.96 14.08 -0.91
N MET A 80 10.86 15.08 -1.77
CA MET A 80 10.98 16.47 -1.39
C MET A 80 9.60 17.00 -1.01
N GLY A 81 9.46 17.48 0.20
CA GLY A 81 8.22 18.06 0.69
C GLY A 81 8.48 18.88 1.93
N ASN A 82 7.71 19.95 2.12
CA ASN A 82 7.86 20.85 3.25
C ASN A 82 7.02 20.46 4.47
N SER A 83 6.20 19.42 4.35
CA SER A 83 5.35 18.95 5.42
C SER A 83 5.15 17.44 5.32
N GLU A 84 4.82 16.83 6.45
CA GLU A 84 4.50 15.41 6.53
C GLU A 84 3.36 15.03 5.58
N LYS A 85 2.32 15.87 5.50
CA LYS A 85 1.19 15.63 4.62
C LYS A 85 1.61 15.60 3.15
N SER A 86 2.44 16.53 2.72
CA SER A 86 2.96 16.58 1.35
C SER A 86 3.80 15.35 1.01
N VAL A 87 4.62 14.90 1.95
CA VAL A 87 5.45 13.71 1.80
C VAL A 87 4.58 12.46 1.68
N ASN A 88 3.56 12.33 2.52
CA ASN A 88 2.64 11.18 2.48
C ASN A 88 1.88 11.08 1.16
N LEU A 89 1.38 12.21 0.67
CA LEU A 89 0.69 12.24 -0.62
C LEU A 89 1.61 11.80 -1.77
N ARG A 90 2.85 12.29 -1.78
CA ARG A 90 3.84 11.89 -2.79
C ARG A 90 4.18 10.41 -2.71
N ARG A 91 4.20 9.84 -1.50
CA ARG A 91 4.40 8.40 -1.33
C ARG A 91 3.26 7.62 -1.96
N TYR A 92 2.01 8.03 -1.74
CA TYR A 92 0.85 7.40 -2.37
C TYR A 92 0.94 7.49 -3.89
N MET A 93 1.32 8.65 -4.43
CA MET A 93 1.50 8.81 -5.86
C MET A 93 2.58 7.90 -6.43
N ALA A 94 3.69 7.73 -5.69
CA ALA A 94 4.76 6.82 -6.09
C ALA A 94 4.30 5.36 -6.08
N LEU A 95 3.57 4.94 -5.04
CA LEU A 95 3.00 3.59 -4.98
C LEU A 95 2.07 3.32 -6.17
N ILE A 96 1.21 4.28 -6.48
CA ILE A 96 0.24 4.16 -7.58
C ILE A 96 0.98 4.09 -8.92
N THR A 97 1.98 4.93 -9.13
CA THR A 97 2.77 4.93 -10.36
C THR A 97 3.42 3.56 -10.61
N GLU A 98 3.94 2.92 -9.56
CA GLU A 98 4.61 1.63 -9.65
C GLU A 98 3.66 0.43 -9.66
N SER A 99 2.35 0.66 -9.56
CA SER A 99 1.35 -0.39 -9.45
C SER A 99 0.45 -0.42 -10.69
N GLU A 100 -0.07 -1.60 -11.02
CA GLU A 100 -1.13 -1.75 -12.03
C GLU A 100 -2.51 -1.77 -11.37
N ASN A 101 -2.58 -2.27 -10.15
CA ASN A 101 -3.82 -2.41 -9.39
C ASN A 101 -3.68 -1.67 -8.06
N CYS A 102 -4.73 -0.98 -7.65
CA CYS A 102 -4.73 -0.19 -6.42
C CYS A 102 -5.92 -0.58 -5.56
N ILE A 103 -5.72 -0.69 -4.26
CA ILE A 103 -6.78 -1.01 -3.31
C ILE A 103 -7.00 0.21 -2.42
N PHE A 104 -8.23 0.66 -2.32
CA PHE A 104 -8.61 1.83 -1.53
C PHE A 104 -9.71 1.51 -0.52
N PHE A 105 -9.63 2.18 0.61
CA PHE A 105 -10.72 2.25 1.58
C PHE A 105 -11.02 3.72 1.86
N PHE A 106 -12.24 4.13 1.62
CA PHE A 106 -12.68 5.50 1.89
C PHE A 106 -13.30 5.56 3.27
N ASP A 107 -12.71 6.37 4.14
CA ASP A 107 -13.40 6.80 5.33
C ASP A 107 -14.25 8.05 4.99
N ASP A 108 -15.16 8.41 5.88
CA ASP A 108 -16.08 9.53 5.66
C ASP A 108 -15.41 10.89 5.88
N LYS A 109 -14.08 10.96 5.93
CA LYS A 109 -13.35 12.21 6.17
C LYS A 109 -13.22 12.99 4.89
N PRO A 110 -13.72 14.24 4.83
CA PRO A 110 -13.50 15.10 3.67
C PRO A 110 -12.00 15.46 3.58
N ASN A 111 -11.52 15.66 2.35
CA ASN A 111 -10.14 16.05 2.05
C ASN A 111 -9.08 15.04 2.51
N SER A 112 -9.41 13.77 2.53
CA SER A 112 -8.44 12.73 2.86
C SER A 112 -7.42 12.54 1.74
N ASP A 113 -6.21 12.12 2.10
CA ASP A 113 -5.17 11.75 1.14
C ASP A 113 -5.62 10.58 0.28
N THR A 114 -6.51 9.73 0.79
CA THR A 114 -7.07 8.60 0.04
C THR A 114 -7.84 9.07 -1.19
N LYS A 115 -8.65 10.13 -1.07
CA LYS A 115 -9.39 10.67 -2.21
C LYS A 115 -8.45 11.22 -3.27
N ALA A 116 -7.41 11.96 -2.86
CA ALA A 116 -6.41 12.49 -3.79
C ALA A 116 -5.65 11.36 -4.49
N ALA A 117 -5.29 10.31 -3.76
CA ALA A 117 -4.64 9.13 -4.31
C ALA A 117 -5.55 8.40 -5.30
N TYR A 118 -6.82 8.24 -4.96
CA TYR A 118 -7.80 7.63 -5.86
C TYR A 118 -7.93 8.41 -7.17
N ASN A 119 -8.06 9.74 -7.09
CA ASN A 119 -8.16 10.59 -8.27
C ASN A 119 -6.91 10.46 -9.15
N TYR A 120 -5.73 10.36 -8.54
CA TYR A 120 -4.48 10.13 -9.26
C TYR A 120 -4.49 8.79 -9.98
N ALA A 121 -4.94 7.72 -9.32
CA ALA A 121 -5.04 6.40 -9.92
C ALA A 121 -5.97 6.38 -11.14
N VAL A 122 -7.14 7.05 -11.03
CA VAL A 122 -8.09 7.20 -12.12
C VAL A 122 -7.45 7.96 -13.28
N GLN A 123 -6.77 9.05 -13.00
CA GLN A 123 -6.07 9.85 -14.01
C GLN A 123 -5.02 9.03 -14.75
N LYS A 124 -4.31 8.15 -14.04
CA LYS A 124 -3.27 7.28 -14.59
C LYS A 124 -3.83 5.99 -15.21
N LYS A 125 -5.15 5.86 -15.25
CA LYS A 125 -5.86 4.70 -15.83
C LYS A 125 -5.47 3.37 -15.17
N LYS A 126 -5.25 3.39 -13.86
CA LYS A 126 -4.96 2.19 -13.10
C LYS A 126 -6.26 1.43 -12.79
N LYS A 127 -6.17 0.12 -12.64
CA LYS A 127 -7.28 -0.68 -12.11
C LYS A 127 -7.38 -0.43 -10.62
N TYR A 128 -8.60 -0.34 -10.09
CA TYR A 128 -8.77 -0.09 -8.66
C TYR A 128 -9.89 -0.93 -8.07
N TYR A 129 -9.78 -1.17 -6.79
CA TYR A 129 -10.71 -1.95 -5.99
C TYR A 129 -11.01 -1.15 -4.73
N ILE A 130 -12.30 -0.99 -4.43
CA ILE A 130 -12.73 -0.23 -3.26
C ILE A 130 -13.29 -1.23 -2.24
N ILE A 131 -12.71 -1.17 -1.05
CA ILE A 131 -13.13 -2.03 0.06
C ILE A 131 -14.36 -1.43 0.77
#